data_a03b3231ff6e872a3f5889186345c1b0
#
_entry.id   a03b3231ff6e872a3f5889186345c1b0
#
_cell.length_a   1.000
_cell.length_b   1.000
_cell.length_c   1.000
_cell.angle_alpha   90.00
_cell.angle_beta   90.00
_cell.angle_gamma   90.00
#
_symmetry.space_group_name_H-M   'P 1'
#
loop_
_entity.id
_entity.type
_entity.pdbx_description
1 polymer ?
#
loop_
_entity_poly.entity_id
_entity_poly.type
_entity_poly.pdbx_seq_one_letter_code
_entity_poly.pdbx_strand_id
1 'polypeptide(L)'
;MKHALSASDTKIQRARRHLVELESEIGDFVASRPVKFNVETIENSGGRSFNFHMHMAPVSDNVGAIVGDIIHNLRAALDLTAAEMVRIAGEDDKEVYFPFCENVEDLDGTIKSRNFDRAGTEAVALLQTLKPYRTGNLALQVIHDLEIHDKQRAFIPSAMSAASPIVRMWDDDGTINPQIIGDPAWPNDIKIMFPNEVGLQGRKLVPTLQELVQLVDDIVEAFRGLASRGLKDDDGPPQLLGLLKRNLPPRVTEA
;
A
#
# COMPACT_ATOMS: atom_id res chain seq x y z
N MET A 1 18.65 5.25 -28.52
CA MET A 1 18.60 6.00 -27.25
C MET A 1 17.88 5.14 -26.23
N LYS A 2 18.45 4.88 -25.04
CA LYS A 2 17.70 4.27 -23.94
C LYS A 2 16.52 5.21 -23.64
N HIS A 3 15.31 4.67 -23.47
CA HIS A 3 14.18 5.49 -23.09
C HIS A 3 14.46 6.22 -21.78
N ALA A 4 14.16 7.52 -21.72
CA ALA A 4 14.28 8.29 -20.49
C ALA A 4 13.48 7.61 -19.37
N LEU A 5 14.03 7.60 -18.15
CA LEU A 5 13.45 6.98 -16.95
C LEU A 5 13.30 5.44 -17.00
N SER A 6 14.09 4.74 -17.84
CA SER A 6 14.01 3.28 -17.96
C SER A 6 14.39 2.53 -16.68
N ALA A 7 15.21 3.11 -15.82
CA ALA A 7 15.56 2.54 -14.52
C ALA A 7 14.37 2.61 -13.55
N SER A 8 13.63 3.70 -13.56
CA SER A 8 12.38 3.84 -12.80
C SER A 8 11.32 2.84 -13.27
N ASP A 9 11.16 2.65 -14.58
CA ASP A 9 10.27 1.63 -15.14
C ASP A 9 10.61 0.23 -14.64
N THR A 10 11.91 -0.10 -14.60
CA THR A 10 12.38 -1.40 -14.11
C THR A 10 11.94 -1.61 -12.66
N LYS A 11 12.01 -0.58 -11.83
CA LYS A 11 11.57 -0.65 -10.43
C LYS A 11 10.05 -0.82 -10.30
N ILE A 12 9.26 -0.07 -11.08
CA ILE A 12 7.80 -0.22 -11.13
C ILE A 12 7.40 -1.62 -11.59
N GLN A 13 8.07 -2.15 -12.61
CA GLN A 13 7.80 -3.52 -13.07
C GLN A 13 8.14 -4.58 -12.02
N ARG A 14 9.16 -4.35 -11.19
CA ARG A 14 9.43 -5.23 -10.04
C ARG A 14 8.33 -5.14 -8.99
N ALA A 15 7.88 -3.94 -8.63
CA ALA A 15 6.74 -3.76 -7.73
C ALA A 15 5.48 -4.48 -8.24
N ARG A 16 5.19 -4.42 -9.55
CA ARG A 16 4.07 -5.15 -10.16
C ARG A 16 4.22 -6.68 -10.07
N ARG A 17 5.44 -7.20 -10.22
CA ARG A 17 5.68 -8.65 -10.04
C ARG A 17 5.44 -9.09 -8.62
N HIS A 18 5.92 -8.32 -7.65
CA HIS A 18 5.67 -8.57 -6.23
C HIS A 18 4.18 -8.45 -5.87
N LEU A 19 3.41 -7.58 -6.55
CA LEU A 19 1.95 -7.56 -6.39
C LEU A 19 1.30 -8.89 -6.81
N VAL A 20 1.71 -9.47 -7.93
CA VAL A 20 1.20 -10.77 -8.39
C VAL A 20 1.59 -11.88 -7.41
N GLU A 21 2.81 -11.85 -6.90
CA GLU A 21 3.28 -12.77 -5.86
C GLU A 21 2.45 -12.63 -4.57
N LEU A 22 2.19 -11.38 -4.14
CA LEU A 22 1.35 -11.08 -2.98
C LEU A 22 -0.09 -11.62 -3.13
N GLU A 23 -0.69 -11.44 -4.32
CA GLU A 23 -2.02 -11.95 -4.62
C GLU A 23 -2.06 -13.47 -4.53
N SER A 24 -1.01 -14.17 -4.99
CA SER A 24 -0.89 -15.62 -4.88
C SER A 24 -0.78 -16.06 -3.42
N GLU A 25 0.11 -15.46 -2.63
CA GLU A 25 0.30 -15.76 -1.20
C GLU A 25 -1.00 -15.56 -0.39
N ILE A 26 -1.72 -14.47 -0.66
CA ILE A 26 -3.02 -14.22 -0.03
C ILE A 26 -4.06 -15.25 -0.48
N GLY A 27 -4.05 -15.62 -1.75
CA GLY A 27 -4.93 -16.66 -2.30
C GLY A 27 -4.71 -18.01 -1.60
N ASP A 28 -3.45 -18.41 -1.43
CA ASP A 28 -3.07 -19.65 -0.73
C ASP A 28 -3.45 -19.60 0.76
N PHE A 29 -3.24 -18.46 1.42
CA PHE A 29 -3.70 -18.26 2.79
C PHE A 29 -5.20 -18.44 2.92
N VAL A 30 -5.99 -17.81 2.05
CA VAL A 30 -7.46 -17.95 2.04
C VAL A 30 -7.87 -19.40 1.74
N ALA A 31 -7.24 -20.06 0.76
CA ALA A 31 -7.51 -21.45 0.39
C ALA A 31 -7.21 -22.43 1.52
N SER A 32 -6.27 -22.11 2.42
CA SER A 32 -5.93 -22.93 3.59
C SER A 32 -7.03 -22.99 4.66
N ARG A 33 -8.13 -22.21 4.48
CA ARG A 33 -9.21 -22.07 5.46
C ARG A 33 -8.69 -21.67 6.85
N PRO A 34 -8.10 -20.47 6.97
CA PRO A 34 -7.39 -20.06 8.19
C PRO A 34 -8.29 -19.79 9.40
N VAL A 35 -9.60 -19.73 9.22
CA VAL A 35 -10.56 -19.53 10.33
C VAL A 35 -11.13 -20.86 10.76
N LYS A 36 -11.10 -21.12 12.06
CA LYS A 36 -11.71 -22.29 12.69
C LYS A 36 -12.67 -21.84 13.78
N PHE A 37 -13.78 -22.56 13.88
CA PHE A 37 -14.74 -22.36 14.95
C PHE A 37 -14.77 -23.60 15.82
N ASN A 38 -14.91 -23.38 17.13
CA ASN A 38 -15.20 -24.45 18.08
C ASN A 38 -16.25 -23.99 19.10
N VAL A 39 -16.94 -24.96 19.68
CA VAL A 39 -17.90 -24.75 20.76
C VAL A 39 -17.34 -25.39 22.01
N GLU A 40 -17.24 -24.63 23.07
CA GLU A 40 -16.90 -25.12 24.40
C GLU A 40 -18.16 -25.16 25.26
N THR A 41 -18.43 -26.31 25.88
CA THR A 41 -19.52 -26.47 26.82
C THR A 41 -19.00 -26.28 28.24
N ILE A 42 -19.58 -25.36 28.97
CA ILE A 42 -19.25 -25.09 30.37
C ILE A 42 -20.46 -25.57 31.22
N GLU A 43 -20.23 -26.55 32.08
CA GLU A 43 -21.18 -27.03 33.06
C GLU A 43 -20.98 -26.30 34.39
N ASN A 44 -22.02 -25.73 34.95
CA ASN A 44 -22.00 -25.10 36.25
C ASN A 44 -23.26 -25.48 37.06
N SER A 45 -23.34 -25.12 38.34
CA SER A 45 -24.44 -25.46 39.24
C SER A 45 -25.79 -24.88 38.80
N GLY A 46 -25.81 -23.95 37.86
CA GLY A 46 -27.04 -23.32 37.33
C GLY A 46 -27.44 -23.83 35.94
N GLY A 47 -26.68 -24.77 35.33
CA GLY A 47 -26.99 -25.31 34.01
C GLY A 47 -25.76 -25.35 33.08
N ARG A 48 -26.05 -25.45 31.78
CA ARG A 48 -25.03 -25.44 30.72
C ARG A 48 -24.97 -24.10 30.04
N SER A 49 -23.77 -23.59 29.80
CA SER A 49 -23.50 -22.48 28.90
C SER A 49 -22.56 -22.91 27.77
N PHE A 50 -22.60 -22.18 26.64
CA PHE A 50 -21.83 -22.52 25.45
C PHE A 50 -21.05 -21.30 25.00
N ASN A 51 -19.72 -21.44 24.90
CA ASN A 51 -18.86 -20.43 24.33
C ASN A 51 -18.48 -20.81 22.90
N PHE A 52 -18.69 -19.87 21.98
CA PHE A 52 -18.28 -20.01 20.60
C PHE A 52 -16.95 -19.26 20.40
N HIS A 53 -15.94 -20.01 20.00
CA HIS A 53 -14.61 -19.46 19.75
C HIS A 53 -14.31 -19.45 18.26
N MET A 54 -13.86 -18.30 17.78
CA MET A 54 -13.30 -18.14 16.44
C MET A 54 -11.77 -18.02 16.58
N HIS A 55 -11.05 -18.86 15.88
CA HIS A 55 -9.60 -18.81 15.79
C HIS A 55 -9.20 -18.55 14.35
N MET A 56 -8.39 -17.51 14.11
CA MET A 56 -7.81 -17.21 12.82
C MET A 56 -6.32 -17.48 12.84
N ALA A 57 -5.82 -18.27 11.89
CA ALA A 57 -4.40 -18.47 11.72
C ALA A 57 -3.71 -17.13 11.39
N PRO A 58 -2.47 -16.89 11.86
CA PRO A 58 -1.73 -15.70 11.49
C PRO A 58 -1.45 -15.67 9.98
N VAL A 59 -1.41 -14.47 9.43
CA VAL A 59 -0.94 -14.25 8.05
C VAL A 59 0.56 -14.56 8.00
N SER A 60 1.02 -15.15 6.90
CA SER A 60 2.44 -15.48 6.71
C SER A 60 3.33 -14.23 6.79
N ASP A 61 4.48 -14.34 7.44
CA ASP A 61 5.52 -13.30 7.48
C ASP A 61 6.00 -12.93 6.07
N ASN A 62 5.92 -13.87 5.10
CA ASN A 62 6.27 -13.64 3.71
C ASN A 62 5.42 -12.54 3.06
N VAL A 63 4.15 -12.43 3.44
CA VAL A 63 3.27 -11.32 3.00
C VAL A 63 3.85 -9.97 3.39
N GLY A 64 4.37 -9.85 4.62
CA GLY A 64 5.04 -8.64 5.09
C GLY A 64 6.29 -8.29 4.27
N ALA A 65 7.14 -9.28 4.02
CA ALA A 65 8.35 -9.10 3.23
C ALA A 65 8.05 -8.66 1.78
N ILE A 66 7.06 -9.28 1.13
CA ILE A 66 6.64 -8.91 -0.23
C ILE A 66 6.11 -7.46 -0.26
N VAL A 67 5.35 -7.03 0.75
CA VAL A 67 4.89 -5.64 0.87
C VAL A 67 6.07 -4.69 0.99
N GLY A 68 7.06 -5.00 1.83
CA GLY A 68 8.31 -4.24 1.95
C GLY A 68 9.01 -4.09 0.60
N ASP A 69 9.15 -5.17 -0.16
CA ASP A 69 9.75 -5.15 -1.49
C ASP A 69 8.98 -4.28 -2.49
N ILE A 70 7.63 -4.30 -2.45
CA ILE A 70 6.80 -3.42 -3.27
C ILE A 70 7.11 -1.95 -2.94
N ILE A 71 7.02 -1.57 -1.68
CA ILE A 71 7.22 -0.19 -1.22
C ILE A 71 8.65 0.29 -1.52
N HIS A 72 9.65 -0.55 -1.24
CA HIS A 72 11.04 -0.25 -1.58
C HIS A 72 11.22 0.04 -3.08
N ASN A 73 10.64 -0.77 -3.95
CA ASN A 73 10.76 -0.54 -5.39
C ASN A 73 10.02 0.72 -5.84
N LEU A 74 8.87 1.06 -5.25
CA LEU A 74 8.16 2.31 -5.54
C LEU A 74 8.99 3.53 -5.10
N ARG A 75 9.55 3.49 -3.89
CA ARG A 75 10.42 4.55 -3.40
C ARG A 75 11.66 4.74 -4.26
N ALA A 76 12.33 3.63 -4.61
CA ALA A 76 13.49 3.66 -5.49
C ALA A 76 13.15 4.18 -6.90
N ALA A 77 11.95 3.92 -7.43
CA ALA A 77 11.52 4.48 -8.71
C ALA A 77 11.45 6.01 -8.67
N LEU A 78 10.92 6.58 -7.59
CA LEU A 78 10.85 8.04 -7.40
C LEU A 78 12.25 8.66 -7.26
N ASP A 79 13.14 8.04 -6.48
CA ASP A 79 14.51 8.54 -6.30
C ASP A 79 15.31 8.48 -7.62
N LEU A 80 15.17 7.40 -8.39
CA LEU A 80 15.77 7.28 -9.72
C LEU A 80 15.21 8.30 -10.72
N THR A 81 13.91 8.61 -10.64
CA THR A 81 13.30 9.65 -11.46
C THR A 81 13.90 11.01 -11.14
N ALA A 82 14.05 11.34 -9.86
CA ALA A 82 14.67 12.58 -9.43
C ALA A 82 16.12 12.72 -9.94
N ALA A 83 16.93 11.68 -9.76
CA ALA A 83 18.33 11.67 -10.21
C ALA A 83 18.42 11.77 -11.75
N GLU A 84 17.57 11.06 -12.50
CA GLU A 84 17.59 11.11 -13.95
C GLU A 84 17.15 12.46 -14.51
N MET A 85 16.20 13.15 -13.88
CA MET A 85 15.80 14.50 -14.26
C MET A 85 16.96 15.49 -14.11
N VAL A 86 17.70 15.41 -13.01
CA VAL A 86 18.92 16.23 -12.81
C VAL A 86 19.96 15.93 -13.89
N ARG A 87 20.19 14.68 -14.22
CA ARG A 87 21.12 14.29 -15.29
C ARG A 87 20.66 14.77 -16.67
N ILE A 88 19.37 14.76 -16.97
CA ILE A 88 18.80 15.29 -18.22
C ILE A 88 19.00 16.80 -18.32
N ALA A 89 18.95 17.51 -17.19
CA ALA A 89 19.29 18.94 -17.11
C ALA A 89 20.79 19.24 -17.33
N GLY A 90 21.65 18.21 -17.38
CA GLY A 90 23.10 18.35 -17.58
C GLY A 90 23.88 18.56 -16.29
N GLU A 91 23.26 18.33 -15.14
CA GLU A 91 23.83 18.53 -13.81
C GLU A 91 24.30 17.22 -13.16
N ASP A 92 25.10 17.32 -12.08
CA ASP A 92 25.57 16.17 -11.29
C ASP A 92 24.41 15.56 -10.47
N ASP A 93 24.13 14.28 -10.72
CA ASP A 93 23.03 13.52 -10.09
C ASP A 93 23.44 12.85 -8.76
N LYS A 94 24.61 13.15 -8.23
CA LYS A 94 25.04 12.61 -6.93
C LYS A 94 24.18 13.16 -5.80
N GLU A 95 23.81 12.25 -4.88
CA GLU A 95 23.03 12.57 -3.69
C GLU A 95 21.68 13.24 -3.99
N VAL A 96 21.12 12.96 -5.18
CA VAL A 96 19.78 13.41 -5.55
C VAL A 96 18.76 12.38 -5.08
N TYR A 97 17.75 12.85 -4.36
CA TYR A 97 16.63 12.05 -3.89
C TYR A 97 15.32 12.77 -4.14
N PHE A 98 14.24 12.01 -4.28
CA PHE A 98 12.90 12.59 -4.39
C PHE A 98 12.54 13.32 -3.09
N PRO A 99 12.18 14.62 -3.15
CA PRO A 99 11.93 15.42 -1.96
C PRO A 99 10.61 15.04 -1.28
N PHE A 100 10.68 14.59 -0.03
CA PHE A 100 9.54 14.40 0.87
C PHE A 100 9.75 15.25 2.10
N CYS A 101 8.70 15.93 2.59
CA CYS A 101 8.74 16.72 3.81
C CYS A 101 7.43 16.62 4.60
N GLU A 102 7.45 17.11 5.83
CA GLU A 102 6.26 17.09 6.69
C GLU A 102 5.27 18.20 6.30
N ASN A 103 5.75 19.40 6.08
CA ASN A 103 4.93 20.58 5.87
C ASN A 103 5.23 21.25 4.53
N VAL A 104 4.29 22.04 4.03
CA VAL A 104 4.45 22.78 2.78
C VAL A 104 5.57 23.82 2.88
N GLU A 105 5.78 24.42 4.05
CA GLU A 105 6.82 25.42 4.31
C GLU A 105 8.23 24.85 4.19
N ASP A 106 8.40 23.54 4.41
CA ASP A 106 9.69 22.87 4.34
C ASP A 106 10.04 22.43 2.90
N LEU A 107 9.08 22.48 1.95
CA LEU A 107 9.24 21.90 0.63
C LEU A 107 10.40 22.51 -0.16
N ASP A 108 10.51 23.83 -0.22
CA ASP A 108 11.57 24.51 -0.96
C ASP A 108 12.96 24.23 -0.36
N GLY A 109 13.04 24.17 0.97
CA GLY A 109 14.26 23.76 1.68
C GLY A 109 14.64 22.30 1.40
N THR A 110 13.64 21.43 1.34
CA THR A 110 13.83 20.01 1.06
C THR A 110 14.26 19.77 -0.40
N ILE A 111 13.67 20.48 -1.36
CA ILE A 111 14.08 20.44 -2.79
C ILE A 111 15.59 20.73 -2.91
N LYS A 112 16.08 21.77 -2.24
CA LYS A 112 17.52 22.14 -2.24
C LYS A 112 18.38 21.12 -1.50
N SER A 113 17.97 20.67 -0.31
CA SER A 113 18.75 19.71 0.48
C SER A 113 18.82 18.32 -0.15
N ARG A 114 17.87 17.98 -1.03
CA ARG A 114 17.87 16.77 -1.85
C ARG A 114 18.47 16.96 -3.25
N ASN A 115 19.03 18.13 -3.53
CA ASN A 115 19.66 18.50 -4.79
C ASN A 115 18.73 18.41 -6.02
N PHE A 116 17.41 18.41 -5.81
CA PHE A 116 16.45 18.30 -6.90
C PHE A 116 16.23 19.63 -7.63
N ASP A 117 16.60 20.77 -7.03
CA ASP A 117 16.62 22.07 -7.66
C ASP A 117 17.47 22.12 -8.95
N ARG A 118 18.48 21.25 -9.07
CA ARG A 118 19.33 21.06 -10.26
C ARG A 118 18.57 20.48 -11.46
N ALA A 119 17.39 19.91 -11.28
CA ALA A 119 16.56 19.38 -12.38
C ALA A 119 15.91 20.48 -13.23
N GLY A 120 16.05 21.75 -12.83
CA GLY A 120 15.49 22.91 -13.54
C GLY A 120 14.09 23.31 -13.07
N THR A 121 13.69 24.51 -13.46
CA THR A 121 12.46 25.16 -12.95
C THR A 121 11.20 24.39 -13.25
N GLU A 122 11.06 23.79 -14.44
CA GLU A 122 9.87 23.02 -14.84
C GLU A 122 9.73 21.71 -14.04
N ALA A 123 10.86 21.01 -13.80
CA ALA A 123 10.84 19.78 -12.99
C ALA A 123 10.49 20.11 -11.54
N VAL A 124 11.01 21.21 -11.00
CA VAL A 124 10.66 21.69 -9.66
C VAL A 124 9.18 22.08 -9.60
N ALA A 125 8.65 22.81 -10.57
CA ALA A 125 7.25 23.18 -10.63
C ALA A 125 6.34 21.94 -10.70
N LEU A 126 6.71 20.94 -11.51
CA LEU A 126 6.00 19.66 -11.55
C LEU A 126 6.00 18.98 -10.19
N LEU A 127 7.16 18.87 -9.52
CA LEU A 127 7.27 18.29 -8.18
C LEU A 127 6.36 19.04 -7.17
N GLN A 128 6.37 20.37 -7.18
CA GLN A 128 5.52 21.17 -6.29
C GLN A 128 4.03 20.91 -6.51
N THR A 129 3.60 20.62 -7.75
CA THR A 129 2.20 20.21 -8.02
C THR A 129 1.83 18.85 -7.44
N LEU A 130 2.79 17.95 -7.24
CA LEU A 130 2.58 16.63 -6.61
C LEU A 130 2.36 16.74 -5.11
N LYS A 131 2.74 17.88 -4.49
CA LYS A 131 2.58 18.17 -3.05
C LYS A 131 3.15 17.07 -2.16
N PRO A 132 4.44 16.71 -2.26
CA PRO A 132 5.04 15.59 -1.54
C PRO A 132 5.27 15.90 -0.04
N TYR A 133 4.21 16.32 0.63
CA TYR A 133 4.18 16.62 2.07
C TYR A 133 2.89 16.06 2.71
N ARG A 134 2.89 15.89 4.03
CA ARG A 134 1.86 15.13 4.77
C ARG A 134 0.43 15.63 4.54
N THR A 135 0.23 16.94 4.54
CA THR A 135 -1.09 17.54 4.30
C THR A 135 -1.43 17.72 2.82
N GLY A 136 -0.48 17.40 1.92
CA GLY A 136 -0.62 17.57 0.47
C GLY A 136 -1.07 16.29 -0.22
N ASN A 137 -0.16 15.32 -0.36
CA ASN A 137 -0.41 14.04 -1.03
C ASN A 137 -0.15 12.89 -0.07
N LEU A 138 -1.21 12.44 0.60
CA LEU A 138 -1.14 11.36 1.58
C LEU A 138 -0.58 10.07 0.98
N ALA A 139 -0.92 9.73 -0.28
CA ALA A 139 -0.46 8.50 -0.90
C ALA A 139 1.06 8.48 -1.11
N LEU A 140 1.65 9.62 -1.49
CA LEU A 140 3.11 9.76 -1.56
C LEU A 140 3.77 9.67 -0.18
N GLN A 141 3.19 10.31 0.83
CA GLN A 141 3.70 10.23 2.20
C GLN A 141 3.64 8.81 2.75
N VAL A 142 2.58 8.08 2.44
CA VAL A 142 2.45 6.66 2.83
C VAL A 142 3.59 5.81 2.27
N ILE A 143 4.01 6.00 1.01
CA ILE A 143 5.17 5.29 0.44
C ILE A 143 6.44 5.63 1.25
N HIS A 144 6.62 6.89 1.61
CA HIS A 144 7.77 7.33 2.41
C HIS A 144 7.75 6.74 3.82
N ASP A 145 6.61 6.81 4.50
CA ASP A 145 6.45 6.33 5.87
C ASP A 145 6.60 4.80 5.95
N LEU A 146 6.02 4.06 5.00
CA LEU A 146 6.14 2.60 4.93
C LEU A 146 7.58 2.15 4.67
N GLU A 147 8.33 2.84 3.80
CA GLU A 147 9.75 2.56 3.56
C GLU A 147 10.60 2.76 4.83
N ILE A 148 10.30 3.80 5.63
CA ILE A 148 10.98 4.03 6.91
C ILE A 148 10.57 2.97 7.93
N HIS A 149 9.28 2.65 7.99
CA HIS A 149 8.74 1.67 8.93
C HIS A 149 9.31 0.26 8.66
N ASP A 150 9.34 -0.17 7.40
CA ASP A 150 9.87 -1.46 7.00
C ASP A 150 11.35 -1.65 7.39
N LYS A 151 12.15 -0.60 7.27
CA LYS A 151 13.57 -0.61 7.73
C LYS A 151 13.73 -0.74 9.25
N GLN A 152 12.72 -0.41 10.03
CA GLN A 152 12.78 -0.40 11.49
C GLN A 152 12.03 -1.56 12.14
N ARG A 153 10.96 -2.06 11.51
CA ARG A 153 10.07 -3.09 12.06
C ARG A 153 9.47 -3.91 10.93
N ALA A 154 9.29 -5.21 11.17
CA ALA A 154 8.58 -6.06 10.24
C ALA A 154 7.14 -5.58 10.03
N PHE A 155 6.71 -5.53 8.78
CA PHE A 155 5.32 -5.24 8.42
C PHE A 155 4.45 -6.48 8.71
N ILE A 156 3.49 -6.35 9.64
CA ILE A 156 2.60 -7.44 10.02
C ILE A 156 1.17 -7.10 9.59
N PRO A 157 0.67 -7.64 8.46
CA PRO A 157 -0.70 -7.39 8.02
C PRO A 157 -1.71 -8.06 8.96
N SER A 158 -2.90 -7.48 9.04
CA SER A 158 -4.01 -8.03 9.80
C SER A 158 -4.98 -8.77 8.87
N ALA A 159 -5.47 -9.94 9.29
CA ALA A 159 -6.58 -10.62 8.64
C ALA A 159 -7.88 -10.33 9.37
N MET A 160 -8.93 -10.01 8.62
CA MET A 160 -10.30 -9.82 9.14
C MET A 160 -11.26 -10.76 8.41
N SER A 161 -12.18 -11.36 9.14
CA SER A 161 -13.28 -12.14 8.58
C SER A 161 -14.60 -11.76 9.24
N ALA A 162 -15.64 -11.66 8.42
CA ALA A 162 -17.04 -11.52 8.89
C ALA A 162 -17.78 -12.87 8.88
N ALA A 163 -17.08 -13.99 8.70
CA ALA A 163 -17.67 -15.30 8.63
C ALA A 163 -18.36 -15.66 9.95
N SER A 164 -19.59 -16.12 9.85
CA SER A 164 -20.36 -16.68 10.98
C SER A 164 -20.59 -18.17 10.74
N PRO A 165 -20.36 -19.03 11.74
CA PRO A 165 -20.63 -20.45 11.60
C PRO A 165 -22.15 -20.68 11.53
N ILE A 166 -22.56 -21.71 10.79
CA ILE A 166 -23.93 -22.25 10.90
C ILE A 166 -23.93 -23.20 12.08
N VAL A 167 -24.76 -22.91 13.06
CA VAL A 167 -24.83 -23.67 14.31
C VAL A 167 -26.18 -24.37 14.41
N ARG A 168 -26.18 -25.70 14.59
CA ARG A 168 -27.33 -26.45 15.04
C ARG A 168 -27.33 -26.40 16.56
N MET A 169 -28.44 -25.97 17.18
CA MET A 169 -28.55 -25.82 18.63
C MET A 169 -29.09 -27.07 19.34
N TRP A 170 -29.82 -27.91 18.62
CA TRP A 170 -30.51 -29.08 19.21
C TRP A 170 -30.18 -30.35 18.44
N ASP A 171 -30.04 -31.44 19.17
CA ASP A 171 -30.05 -32.79 18.62
C ASP A 171 -31.47 -33.22 18.23
N ASP A 172 -31.57 -34.36 17.54
CA ASP A 172 -32.85 -34.89 17.05
C ASP A 172 -33.79 -35.30 18.18
N ASP A 173 -33.29 -35.50 19.39
CA ASP A 173 -34.07 -35.80 20.61
C ASP A 173 -34.49 -34.53 21.38
N GLY A 174 -34.18 -33.35 20.88
CA GLY A 174 -34.49 -32.06 21.52
C GLY A 174 -33.50 -31.62 22.61
N THR A 175 -32.40 -32.34 22.81
CA THR A 175 -31.36 -31.94 23.74
C THR A 175 -30.56 -30.77 23.16
N ILE A 176 -30.26 -29.77 24.01
CA ILE A 176 -29.39 -28.64 23.59
C ILE A 176 -27.93 -29.13 23.49
N ASN A 177 -27.46 -29.22 22.27
CA ASN A 177 -26.08 -29.65 21.94
C ASN A 177 -25.56 -28.88 20.71
N PRO A 178 -25.05 -27.66 20.91
CA PRO A 178 -24.60 -26.83 19.80
C PRO A 178 -23.52 -27.49 19.00
N GLN A 179 -23.72 -27.64 17.70
CA GLN A 179 -22.77 -28.19 16.76
C GLN A 179 -22.58 -27.23 15.59
N ILE A 180 -21.33 -27.07 15.16
CA ILE A 180 -21.04 -26.33 13.93
C ILE A 180 -21.29 -27.28 12.77
N ILE A 181 -22.35 -27.00 11.97
CA ILE A 181 -22.85 -27.92 10.93
C ILE A 181 -22.58 -27.44 9.51
N GLY A 182 -21.94 -26.31 9.32
CA GLY A 182 -21.66 -25.78 8.01
C GLY A 182 -20.31 -25.09 7.96
N ASP A 183 -19.64 -25.23 6.83
CA ASP A 183 -18.57 -24.33 6.49
C ASP A 183 -19.18 -22.94 6.32
N PRO A 184 -18.68 -21.90 7.03
CA PRO A 184 -19.05 -20.55 6.71
C PRO A 184 -18.75 -20.30 5.23
N ALA A 185 -19.52 -19.40 4.60
CA ALA A 185 -19.36 -19.08 3.18
C ALA A 185 -17.93 -18.58 2.92
N TRP A 186 -17.04 -19.50 2.61
CA TRP A 186 -15.66 -19.27 2.18
C TRP A 186 -15.64 -19.09 0.66
N PRO A 187 -14.78 -18.25 0.12
CA PRO A 187 -13.61 -17.53 0.61
C PRO A 187 -13.76 -16.00 0.62
N ASN A 188 -14.97 -15.45 0.43
CA ASN A 188 -15.15 -14.03 0.08
C ASN A 188 -15.05 -13.05 1.27
N ASP A 189 -15.02 -13.56 2.49
CA ASP A 189 -15.10 -12.72 3.69
C ASP A 189 -13.76 -12.43 4.36
N ILE A 190 -12.65 -13.08 3.94
CA ILE A 190 -11.34 -12.76 4.49
C ILE A 190 -10.75 -11.58 3.77
N LYS A 191 -10.45 -10.53 4.52
CA LYS A 191 -9.81 -9.31 4.02
C LYS A 191 -8.45 -9.17 4.70
N ILE A 192 -7.39 -9.02 3.92
CA ILE A 192 -6.08 -8.67 4.46
C ILE A 192 -5.96 -7.14 4.43
N MET A 193 -5.66 -6.59 5.60
CA MET A 193 -5.71 -5.16 5.87
C MET A 193 -4.32 -4.65 6.26
N PHE A 194 -4.08 -3.37 6.04
CA PHE A 194 -2.92 -2.69 6.61
C PHE A 194 -3.02 -2.68 8.14
N PRO A 195 -1.88 -2.85 8.85
CA PRO A 195 -1.84 -2.74 10.30
C PRO A 195 -2.22 -1.32 10.75
N ASN A 196 -2.69 -1.20 12.00
CA ASN A 196 -3.18 0.07 12.55
C ASN A 196 -2.10 1.16 12.66
N GLU A 197 -0.83 0.77 12.64
CA GLU A 197 0.31 1.63 12.96
C GLU A 197 0.82 2.46 11.77
N VAL A 198 0.36 2.19 10.55
CA VAL A 198 0.95 2.80 9.33
C VAL A 198 0.06 3.86 8.65
N GLY A 199 -0.91 4.42 9.34
CA GLY A 199 -1.78 5.47 8.78
C GLY A 199 -2.78 5.01 7.71
N LEU A 200 -2.75 3.72 7.34
CA LEU A 200 -3.63 3.05 6.37
C LEU A 200 -4.61 2.07 7.02
N GLN A 201 -4.81 2.16 8.32
CA GLN A 201 -5.71 1.26 9.05
C GLN A 201 -7.10 1.23 8.40
N GLY A 202 -7.67 0.04 8.31
CA GLY A 202 -8.99 -0.17 7.69
C GLY A 202 -8.97 -0.19 6.16
N ARG A 203 -7.79 -0.16 5.52
CA ARG A 203 -7.66 -0.32 4.07
C ARG A 203 -7.26 -1.74 3.69
N LYS A 204 -7.87 -2.24 2.60
CA LYS A 204 -7.49 -3.53 2.01
C LYS A 204 -6.09 -3.45 1.42
N LEU A 205 -5.26 -4.45 1.74
CA LEU A 205 -3.84 -4.45 1.38
C LEU A 205 -3.62 -4.36 -0.14
N VAL A 206 -4.07 -5.35 -0.91
CA VAL A 206 -3.80 -5.44 -2.35
C VAL A 206 -4.35 -4.24 -3.12
N PRO A 207 -5.63 -3.83 -3.02
CA PRO A 207 -6.15 -2.69 -3.76
C PRO A 207 -5.37 -1.40 -3.47
N THR A 208 -4.99 -1.17 -2.22
CA THR A 208 -4.24 0.04 -1.85
C THR A 208 -2.83 0.02 -2.45
N LEU A 209 -2.13 -1.13 -2.45
CA LEU A 209 -0.82 -1.25 -3.11
C LEU A 209 -0.92 -1.07 -4.63
N GLN A 210 -1.97 -1.57 -5.27
CA GLN A 210 -2.23 -1.34 -6.69
C GLN A 210 -2.40 0.16 -7.00
N GLU A 211 -3.13 0.90 -6.15
CA GLU A 211 -3.28 2.36 -6.27
C GLU A 211 -1.93 3.08 -6.12
N LEU A 212 -1.08 2.66 -5.16
CA LEU A 212 0.25 3.25 -4.98
C LEU A 212 1.18 2.97 -6.17
N VAL A 213 1.17 1.76 -6.72
CA VAL A 213 1.94 1.43 -7.93
C VAL A 213 1.51 2.30 -9.10
N GLN A 214 0.19 2.47 -9.30
CA GLN A 214 -0.32 3.30 -10.37
C GLN A 214 0.03 4.78 -10.17
N LEU A 215 -0.02 5.28 -8.95
CA LEU A 215 0.39 6.65 -8.64
C LEU A 215 1.84 6.92 -9.03
N VAL A 216 2.76 6.01 -8.66
CA VAL A 216 4.19 6.17 -8.99
C VAL A 216 4.42 6.08 -10.50
N ASP A 217 3.73 5.18 -11.19
CA ASP A 217 3.78 5.05 -12.65
C ASP A 217 3.33 6.36 -13.34
N ASP A 218 2.21 6.93 -12.92
CA ASP A 218 1.67 8.18 -13.43
C ASP A 218 2.65 9.37 -13.19
N ILE A 219 3.34 9.39 -12.03
CA ILE A 219 4.35 10.39 -11.71
C ILE A 219 5.56 10.26 -12.65
N VAL A 220 6.06 9.03 -12.84
CA VAL A 220 7.19 8.76 -13.75
C VAL A 220 6.83 9.16 -15.18
N GLU A 221 5.62 8.86 -15.65
CA GLU A 221 5.13 9.29 -16.97
C GLU A 221 5.07 10.81 -17.11
N ALA A 222 4.64 11.52 -16.07
CA ALA A 222 4.60 12.99 -16.07
C ALA A 222 6.01 13.59 -16.25
N PHE A 223 7.01 13.07 -15.51
CA PHE A 223 8.41 13.50 -15.68
C PHE A 223 8.98 13.07 -17.03
N ARG A 224 8.61 11.91 -17.56
CA ARG A 224 8.99 11.47 -18.91
C ARG A 224 8.46 12.41 -19.98
N GLY A 225 7.20 12.84 -19.85
CA GLY A 225 6.60 13.81 -20.74
C GLY A 225 7.38 15.14 -20.74
N LEU A 226 7.86 15.57 -19.57
CA LEU A 226 8.71 16.76 -19.43
C LEU A 226 10.07 16.56 -20.10
N ALA A 227 10.74 15.45 -19.80
CA ALA A 227 12.05 15.10 -20.38
C ALA A 227 12.02 15.01 -21.91
N SER A 228 10.90 14.55 -22.50
CA SER A 228 10.74 14.36 -23.95
C SER A 228 10.55 15.67 -24.71
N ARG A 229 10.01 16.70 -24.07
CA ARG A 229 9.81 18.04 -24.67
C ARG A 229 11.11 18.86 -24.71
N GLY A 230 12.13 18.40 -24.04
CA GLY A 230 13.34 19.16 -23.74
C GLY A 230 12.98 20.27 -22.73
N LEU A 231 13.82 20.51 -21.76
CA LEU A 231 13.61 21.53 -20.70
C LEU A 231 13.66 22.96 -21.30
N LYS A 232 12.85 23.25 -22.31
CA LYS A 232 12.78 24.55 -22.99
C LYS A 232 11.60 25.34 -22.45
N ASP A 233 11.88 26.57 -22.10
CA ASP A 233 11.18 27.57 -21.29
C ASP A 233 9.80 28.05 -21.76
N ASP A 234 9.05 27.40 -22.68
CA ASP A 234 7.98 28.14 -23.35
C ASP A 234 6.55 27.52 -23.34
N ASP A 235 6.37 26.34 -22.81
CA ASP A 235 5.02 25.76 -22.67
C ASP A 235 4.74 25.40 -21.21
N GLY A 236 3.79 26.07 -20.59
CA GLY A 236 3.44 25.92 -19.18
C GLY A 236 3.24 24.46 -18.73
N PRO A 237 3.16 24.22 -17.39
CA PRO A 237 3.20 22.87 -16.82
C PRO A 237 2.11 21.98 -17.42
N PRO A 238 2.40 20.68 -17.65
CA PRO A 238 1.44 19.73 -18.19
C PRO A 238 0.17 19.72 -17.33
N GLN A 239 -1.00 19.59 -18.00
CA GLN A 239 -2.28 19.49 -17.30
C GLN A 239 -2.35 18.19 -16.47
N LEU A 240 -1.81 18.24 -15.25
CA LEU A 240 -1.74 17.14 -14.28
C LEU A 240 -3.02 16.98 -13.43
N LEU A 241 -4.14 17.56 -13.89
CA LEU A 241 -5.44 17.52 -13.20
C LEU A 241 -5.89 16.09 -12.81
N GLY A 242 -5.37 15.05 -13.48
CA GLY A 242 -5.62 13.64 -13.14
C GLY A 242 -4.84 13.12 -11.93
N LEU A 243 -3.58 13.56 -11.76
CA LEU A 243 -2.70 13.11 -10.67
C LEU A 243 -3.10 13.67 -9.30
N LEU A 244 -3.60 14.91 -9.28
CA LEU A 244 -4.03 15.57 -8.04
C LEU A 244 -5.35 15.02 -7.49
N LYS A 245 -6.15 14.33 -8.31
CA LYS A 245 -7.44 13.75 -7.90
C LYS A 245 -7.33 12.33 -7.32
N ARG A 246 -6.17 11.70 -7.40
CA ARG A 246 -5.94 10.37 -6.78
C ARG A 246 -5.46 10.53 -5.34
N ASN A 247 -6.26 11.18 -4.52
CA ASN A 247 -6.18 10.94 -3.09
C ASN A 247 -6.63 9.49 -2.84
N LEU A 248 -5.92 8.77 -1.98
CA LEU A 248 -6.43 7.49 -1.51
C LEU A 248 -7.90 7.67 -1.11
N PRO A 249 -8.83 6.83 -1.60
CA PRO A 249 -10.25 6.97 -1.26
C PRO A 249 -10.44 6.98 0.26
N PRO A 250 -11.48 7.60 0.79
CA PRO A 250 -11.73 7.66 2.22
C PRO A 250 -11.78 6.25 2.81
N ARG A 251 -11.42 6.13 4.10
CA ARG A 251 -11.52 4.87 4.86
C ARG A 251 -12.90 4.27 4.64
N VAL A 252 -12.97 2.97 4.38
CA VAL A 252 -14.24 2.24 4.43
C VAL A 252 -14.66 2.20 5.90
N THR A 253 -15.37 3.19 6.36
CA THR A 253 -16.17 3.10 7.58
C THR A 253 -17.32 2.18 7.23
N GLU A 254 -17.26 0.94 7.68
CA GLU A 254 -18.42 0.06 7.67
C GLU A 254 -19.49 0.71 8.55
N ALA A 255 -20.64 0.99 7.93
CA ALA A 255 -21.88 1.29 8.63
C ALA A 255 -22.48 0.01 9.20
#